data_5be332b342583d28a690d7ae9057faf5
#
_entry.id   5be332b342583d28a690d7ae9057faf5
#
_cell.length_a   1.000
_cell.length_b   1.000
_cell.length_c   1.000
_cell.angle_alpha   90.00
_cell.angle_beta   90.00
_cell.angle_gamma   90.00
#
_symmetry.space_group_name_H-M   'P 1'
#
loop_
_entity.id
_entity.type
_entity.pdbx_description
1 polymer ?
#
loop_
_entity_poly.entity_id
_entity_poly.type
_entity_poly.pdbx_seq_one_letter_code
_entity_poly.pdbx_strand_id
1 'polypeptide(L)'
;MHDIKYIRNNFSEFKKQVNNRNTEVNLDKILELDTKNRSLIQEKEKLESEKKTLSKQNDKSLFAKSKDLSKKIDKISEDQVNESKKLNQILSQIPNIALEDVPVGKDEKSNKEIKKSGNIPNFKFKPKSHYELGENLNMLDFELATKTTGSRFVFVKDKLAQLERAISNFMIDTHINENGYKEISPPLFASENSMFGTGQMPKFEDDQFEIKLDNKSGRKFLIPTAEVILTNMVNDTILNHSDLPLRFVASTPCFRKEAGSYGKDTKGMIRQHQFYKVELVSIVDPVNCKDELERMTSSACKILDKLKLPYRVITLCTGDMGFSAQKTYDIEVWLPSESIYSCLLYTSPSPRDSC
;
A
#
# COMPACT_ATOMS: atom_id res chain seq x y z
N MET A 1 6.72 8.19 -5.57
CA MET A 1 7.26 9.36 -4.82
C MET A 1 6.67 10.64 -5.40
N HIS A 2 6.59 11.71 -4.60
CA HIS A 2 6.14 13.01 -5.12
C HIS A 2 7.13 13.60 -6.13
N ASP A 3 6.62 14.29 -7.15
CA ASP A 3 7.48 15.01 -8.10
C ASP A 3 8.14 16.22 -7.42
N ILE A 4 9.47 16.22 -7.39
CA ILE A 4 10.26 17.29 -6.78
C ILE A 4 10.10 18.64 -7.52
N LYS A 5 9.78 18.62 -8.83
CA LYS A 5 9.51 19.85 -9.59
C LYS A 5 8.19 20.47 -9.14
N TYR A 6 7.15 19.65 -8.94
CA TYR A 6 5.87 20.10 -8.39
C TYR A 6 6.06 20.70 -6.99
N ILE A 7 6.77 19.97 -6.09
CA ILE A 7 7.04 20.45 -4.73
C ILE A 7 7.73 21.82 -4.76
N ARG A 8 8.75 21.97 -5.58
CA ARG A 8 9.52 23.23 -5.69
C ARG A 8 8.66 24.41 -6.11
N ASN A 9 7.79 24.19 -7.08
CA ASN A 9 6.95 25.24 -7.66
C ASN A 9 5.74 25.59 -6.79
N ASN A 10 5.28 24.65 -5.95
CA ASN A 10 4.05 24.78 -5.16
C ASN A 10 4.27 24.48 -3.67
N PHE A 11 5.44 24.82 -3.12
CA PHE A 11 5.87 24.36 -1.81
C PHE A 11 4.91 24.71 -0.66
N SER A 12 4.38 25.93 -0.64
CA SER A 12 3.47 26.37 0.43
C SER A 12 2.17 25.56 0.44
N GLU A 13 1.59 25.32 -0.72
CA GLU A 13 0.38 24.51 -0.86
C GLU A 13 0.67 23.05 -0.54
N PHE A 14 1.75 22.48 -1.09
CA PHE A 14 2.20 21.14 -0.79
C PHE A 14 2.40 20.93 0.72
N LYS A 15 3.09 21.86 1.38
CA LYS A 15 3.33 21.81 2.84
C LYS A 15 2.01 21.79 3.62
N LYS A 16 1.03 22.62 3.24
CA LYS A 16 -0.30 22.65 3.84
C LYS A 16 -1.03 21.31 3.69
N GLN A 17 -1.04 20.76 2.47
CA GLN A 17 -1.71 19.49 2.17
C GLN A 17 -1.08 18.31 2.92
N VAL A 18 0.26 18.24 2.97
CA VAL A 18 0.98 17.18 3.68
C VAL A 18 0.78 17.31 5.20
N ASN A 19 0.74 18.52 5.75
CA ASN A 19 0.47 18.72 7.18
C ASN A 19 -0.91 18.20 7.60
N ASN A 20 -1.91 18.23 6.70
CA ASN A 20 -3.22 17.62 6.95
C ASN A 20 -3.15 16.10 7.13
N ARG A 21 -2.04 15.45 6.73
CA ARG A 21 -1.79 14.02 6.87
C ARG A 21 -1.10 13.62 8.18
N ASN A 22 -1.03 14.56 9.15
CA ASN A 22 -0.41 14.33 10.47
C ASN A 22 1.00 13.71 10.39
N THR A 23 1.84 14.19 9.46
CA THR A 23 3.21 13.72 9.30
C THR A 23 4.20 14.57 10.07
N GLU A 24 5.23 13.94 10.62
CA GLU A 24 6.35 14.60 11.31
C GLU A 24 7.54 14.90 10.39
N VAL A 25 7.40 14.65 9.07
CA VAL A 25 8.49 14.84 8.10
C VAL A 25 8.87 16.30 7.99
N ASN A 26 10.16 16.60 8.12
CA ASN A 26 10.68 17.96 7.94
C ASN A 26 10.71 18.33 6.44
N LEU A 27 9.65 18.98 5.98
CA LEU A 27 9.47 19.35 4.58
C LEU A 27 10.42 20.47 4.12
N ASP A 28 10.85 21.36 5.01
CA ASP A 28 11.74 22.47 4.64
C ASP A 28 13.12 21.97 4.19
N LYS A 29 13.57 20.84 4.74
CA LYS A 29 14.81 20.18 4.35
C LYS A 29 14.83 19.68 2.89
N ILE A 30 13.66 19.45 2.30
CA ILE A 30 13.52 18.97 0.91
C ILE A 30 14.08 20.01 -0.06
N LEU A 31 13.69 21.28 0.10
CA LEU A 31 14.15 22.36 -0.77
C LEU A 31 15.65 22.63 -0.63
N GLU A 32 16.19 22.48 0.57
CA GLU A 32 17.62 22.59 0.83
C GLU A 32 18.41 21.49 0.07
N LEU A 33 17.98 20.23 0.24
CA LEU A 33 18.61 19.08 -0.40
C LEU A 33 18.44 19.12 -1.93
N ASP A 34 17.28 19.52 -2.44
CA ASP A 34 17.05 19.68 -3.88
C ASP A 34 17.99 20.76 -4.45
N THR A 35 18.11 21.91 -3.80
CA THR A 35 19.00 22.99 -4.24
C THR A 35 20.44 22.53 -4.27
N LYS A 36 20.91 21.83 -3.23
CA LYS A 36 22.26 21.29 -3.16
C LYS A 36 22.51 20.22 -4.23
N ASN A 37 21.58 19.28 -4.39
CA ASN A 37 21.68 18.25 -5.42
C ASN A 37 21.78 18.86 -6.83
N ARG A 38 20.97 19.86 -7.14
CA ARG A 38 20.99 20.57 -8.42
C ARG A 38 22.28 21.33 -8.65
N SER A 39 22.83 22.00 -7.61
CA SER A 39 24.13 22.69 -7.75
C SER A 39 25.26 21.73 -8.04
N LEU A 40 25.26 20.54 -7.41
CA LEU A 40 26.25 19.49 -7.69
C LEU A 40 26.13 18.94 -9.12
N ILE A 41 24.90 18.76 -9.62
CA ILE A 41 24.67 18.36 -11.02
C ILE A 41 25.22 19.40 -11.98
N GLN A 42 24.91 20.67 -11.79
CA GLN A 42 25.41 21.77 -12.64
C GLN A 42 26.93 21.87 -12.63
N GLU A 43 27.56 21.76 -11.45
CA GLU A 43 29.01 21.78 -11.31
C GLU A 43 29.66 20.59 -12.03
N LYS A 44 29.09 19.40 -11.86
CA LYS A 44 29.53 18.19 -12.59
C LYS A 44 29.48 18.37 -14.11
N GLU A 45 28.33 18.82 -14.64
CA GLU A 45 28.13 19.05 -16.09
C GLU A 45 29.15 20.06 -16.63
N LYS A 46 29.43 21.13 -15.86
CA LYS A 46 30.43 22.14 -16.22
C LYS A 46 31.84 21.52 -16.35
N LEU A 47 32.24 20.72 -15.33
CA LEU A 47 33.57 20.06 -15.34
C LEU A 47 33.68 18.98 -16.43
N GLU A 48 32.61 18.24 -16.71
CA GLU A 48 32.54 17.28 -17.80
C GLU A 48 32.68 17.96 -19.16
N SER A 49 32.01 19.11 -19.35
CA SER A 49 32.15 19.93 -20.56
C SER A 49 33.57 20.47 -20.72
N GLU A 50 34.20 20.98 -19.65
CA GLU A 50 35.60 21.43 -19.66
C GLU A 50 36.56 20.29 -20.02
N LYS A 51 36.38 19.12 -19.37
CA LYS A 51 37.17 17.90 -19.69
C LYS A 51 37.02 17.47 -21.15
N LYS A 52 35.81 17.50 -21.69
CA LYS A 52 35.53 17.18 -23.09
C LYS A 52 36.22 18.15 -24.05
N THR A 53 36.26 19.43 -23.70
CA THR A 53 36.95 20.47 -24.48
C THR A 53 38.46 20.25 -24.49
N LEU A 54 39.07 19.96 -23.34
CA LEU A 54 40.49 19.64 -23.23
C LEU A 54 40.86 18.38 -24.02
N SER A 55 40.04 17.36 -23.98
CA SER A 55 40.29 16.11 -24.71
C SER A 55 40.29 16.29 -26.23
N LYS A 56 39.56 17.28 -26.74
CA LYS A 56 39.55 17.58 -28.20
C LYS A 56 40.82 18.27 -28.69
N GLN A 57 41.61 18.88 -27.80
CA GLN A 57 42.82 19.61 -28.17
C GLN A 57 44.04 18.71 -28.46
N ASN A 58 43.96 17.41 -28.17
CA ASN A 58 45.00 16.39 -28.41
C ASN A 58 46.41 16.76 -27.91
N ASP A 59 46.50 17.63 -26.90
CA ASP A 59 47.75 18.13 -26.32
C ASP A 59 48.14 17.30 -25.09
N LYS A 60 49.29 16.62 -25.19
CA LYS A 60 49.81 15.78 -24.09
C LYS A 60 50.13 16.59 -22.81
N SER A 61 50.39 17.90 -22.91
CA SER A 61 50.65 18.78 -21.77
C SER A 61 49.39 18.94 -20.88
N LEU A 62 48.19 18.73 -21.45
CA LEU A 62 46.89 18.85 -20.76
C LEU A 62 46.46 17.57 -20.03
N PHE A 63 47.22 16.48 -20.13
CA PHE A 63 46.88 15.21 -19.55
C PHE A 63 46.77 15.26 -18.02
N ALA A 64 47.67 15.99 -17.36
CA ALA A 64 47.63 16.18 -15.91
C ALA A 64 46.36 16.94 -15.46
N LYS A 65 45.97 17.98 -16.19
CA LYS A 65 44.76 18.77 -15.95
C LYS A 65 43.49 17.91 -16.17
N SER A 66 43.47 17.09 -17.24
CA SER A 66 42.35 16.16 -17.51
C SER A 66 42.20 15.12 -16.40
N LYS A 67 43.30 14.61 -15.83
CA LYS A 67 43.30 13.67 -14.71
C LYS A 67 42.80 14.32 -13.42
N ASP A 68 43.15 15.59 -13.14
CA ASP A 68 42.66 16.35 -12.00
C ASP A 68 41.14 16.60 -12.10
N LEU A 69 40.68 17.00 -13.30
CA LEU A 69 39.24 17.15 -13.57
C LEU A 69 38.49 15.84 -13.35
N SER A 70 39.02 14.69 -13.74
CA SER A 70 38.40 13.39 -13.48
C SER A 70 38.21 13.15 -12.01
N LYS A 71 39.25 13.39 -11.18
CA LYS A 71 39.14 13.22 -9.72
C LYS A 71 38.09 14.15 -9.09
N LYS A 72 37.97 15.39 -9.59
CA LYS A 72 36.96 16.33 -9.14
C LYS A 72 35.54 15.87 -9.51
N ILE A 73 35.35 15.39 -10.75
CA ILE A 73 34.10 14.84 -11.25
C ILE A 73 33.68 13.63 -10.41
N ASP A 74 34.63 12.71 -10.12
CA ASP A 74 34.36 11.52 -9.30
C ASP A 74 33.88 11.91 -7.89
N LYS A 75 34.57 12.86 -7.25
CA LYS A 75 34.18 13.36 -5.92
C LYS A 75 32.79 14.03 -5.93
N ILE A 76 32.53 14.92 -6.89
CA ILE A 76 31.22 15.58 -7.01
C ILE A 76 30.13 14.57 -7.31
N SER A 77 30.42 13.52 -8.11
CA SER A 77 29.48 12.44 -8.37
C SER A 77 29.13 11.66 -7.10
N GLU A 78 30.09 11.38 -6.25
CA GLU A 78 29.86 10.73 -4.94
C GLU A 78 29.03 11.62 -4.03
N ASP A 79 29.38 12.90 -3.90
CA ASP A 79 28.62 13.86 -3.12
C ASP A 79 27.17 13.99 -3.62
N GLN A 80 26.97 14.08 -4.94
CA GLN A 80 25.66 14.15 -5.58
C GLN A 80 24.82 12.91 -5.32
N VAL A 81 25.40 11.70 -5.43
CA VAL A 81 24.70 10.44 -5.09
C VAL A 81 24.26 10.42 -3.62
N ASN A 82 25.12 10.88 -2.71
CA ASN A 82 24.80 10.94 -1.29
C ASN A 82 23.68 11.94 -0.99
N GLU A 83 23.69 13.14 -1.57
CA GLU A 83 22.61 14.13 -1.38
C GLU A 83 21.29 13.65 -2.03
N SER A 84 21.35 13.01 -3.20
CA SER A 84 20.21 12.40 -3.86
C SER A 84 19.58 11.29 -2.99
N LYS A 85 20.41 10.44 -2.37
CA LYS A 85 19.91 9.42 -1.43
C LYS A 85 19.18 10.03 -0.23
N LYS A 86 19.74 11.09 0.38
CA LYS A 86 19.08 11.79 1.50
C LYS A 86 17.74 12.39 1.08
N LEU A 87 17.70 13.05 -0.09
CA LEU A 87 16.47 13.60 -0.65
C LEU A 87 15.41 12.52 -0.86
N ASN A 88 15.78 11.42 -1.51
CA ASN A 88 14.88 10.30 -1.77
C ASN A 88 14.39 9.63 -0.47
N GLN A 89 15.24 9.53 0.55
CA GLN A 89 14.84 9.06 1.87
C GLN A 89 13.71 9.90 2.48
N ILE A 90 13.83 11.24 2.43
CA ILE A 90 12.78 12.12 2.94
C ILE A 90 11.52 12.01 2.08
N LEU A 91 11.66 12.06 0.75
CA LEU A 91 10.51 11.96 -0.17
C LEU A 91 9.73 10.64 0.00
N SER A 92 10.42 9.53 0.31
CA SER A 92 9.78 8.22 0.54
C SER A 92 8.98 8.15 1.84
N GLN A 93 9.19 9.08 2.78
CA GLN A 93 8.47 9.17 4.05
C GLN A 93 7.25 10.09 4.00
N ILE A 94 7.02 10.77 2.88
CA ILE A 94 5.89 11.69 2.73
C ILE A 94 4.66 10.89 2.26
N PRO A 95 3.54 10.95 2.99
CA PRO A 95 2.30 10.33 2.55
C PRO A 95 1.74 11.02 1.29
N ASN A 96 0.89 10.33 0.55
CA ASN A 96 0.24 10.93 -0.62
C ASN A 96 -0.71 12.07 -0.20
N ILE A 97 -0.92 13.03 -1.10
CA ILE A 97 -1.82 14.17 -0.88
C ILE A 97 -3.26 13.70 -0.98
N ALA A 98 -4.07 14.06 0.01
CA ALA A 98 -5.49 13.75 0.00
C ALA A 98 -6.25 14.57 -1.06
N LEU A 99 -7.31 13.98 -1.65
CA LEU A 99 -8.25 14.70 -2.49
C LEU A 99 -9.02 15.75 -1.68
N GLU A 100 -9.53 16.77 -2.35
CA GLU A 100 -10.22 17.90 -1.72
C GLU A 100 -11.50 17.51 -0.96
N ASP A 101 -12.16 16.42 -1.39
CA ASP A 101 -13.40 15.92 -0.78
C ASP A 101 -13.16 14.97 0.42
N VAL A 102 -11.89 14.73 0.77
CA VAL A 102 -11.52 13.95 1.95
C VAL A 102 -11.68 14.79 3.21
N PRO A 103 -12.40 14.31 4.25
CA PRO A 103 -12.52 15.05 5.50
C PRO A 103 -11.15 15.25 6.16
N VAL A 104 -10.87 16.49 6.56
CA VAL A 104 -9.65 16.80 7.32
C VAL A 104 -9.88 16.42 8.78
N GLY A 105 -9.03 15.56 9.31
CA GLY A 105 -9.15 15.07 10.69
C GLY A 105 -7.89 14.38 11.17
N LYS A 106 -7.82 14.13 12.48
CA LYS A 106 -6.64 13.57 13.13
C LYS A 106 -6.69 12.04 13.26
N ASP A 107 -7.87 11.51 13.50
CA ASP A 107 -8.10 10.10 13.84
C ASP A 107 -9.48 9.64 13.32
N GLU A 108 -9.82 8.38 13.57
CA GLU A 108 -11.06 7.73 13.17
C GLU A 108 -12.33 8.47 13.54
N LYS A 109 -12.31 9.34 14.56
CA LYS A 109 -13.49 10.13 14.98
C LYS A 109 -13.88 11.19 13.97
N SER A 110 -12.98 11.53 13.05
CA SER A 110 -13.22 12.48 11.96
C SER A 110 -13.65 11.79 10.66
N ASN A 111 -13.76 10.47 10.64
CA ASN A 111 -14.25 9.70 9.50
C ASN A 111 -15.72 10.01 9.24
N LYS A 112 -16.13 9.95 7.97
CA LYS A 112 -17.50 10.31 7.56
C LYS A 112 -18.24 9.10 7.00
N GLU A 113 -19.33 8.70 7.65
CA GLU A 113 -20.25 7.72 7.09
C GLU A 113 -20.94 8.30 5.83
N ILE A 114 -20.86 7.57 4.71
CA ILE A 114 -21.46 7.98 3.43
C ILE A 114 -22.57 7.05 2.97
N LYS A 115 -22.58 5.81 3.42
CA LYS A 115 -23.61 4.83 3.07
C LYS A 115 -23.81 3.84 4.22
N LYS A 116 -25.06 3.41 4.40
CA LYS A 116 -25.44 2.30 5.28
C LYS A 116 -26.40 1.40 4.52
N SER A 117 -26.23 0.09 4.63
CA SER A 117 -27.02 -0.91 3.91
C SER A 117 -27.34 -2.11 4.80
N GLY A 118 -28.46 -2.76 4.51
CA GLY A 118 -28.94 -3.92 5.24
C GLY A 118 -29.63 -3.58 6.56
N ASN A 119 -30.42 -4.53 7.07
CA ASN A 119 -31.12 -4.40 8.34
C ASN A 119 -30.33 -5.14 9.42
N ILE A 120 -30.04 -4.45 10.53
CA ILE A 120 -29.42 -5.07 11.69
C ILE A 120 -30.42 -6.08 12.26
N PRO A 121 -30.08 -7.37 12.37
CA PRO A 121 -30.98 -8.38 12.90
C PRO A 121 -31.23 -8.15 14.40
N ASN A 122 -32.49 -8.27 14.78
CA ASN A 122 -32.89 -8.21 16.18
C ASN A 122 -33.02 -9.63 16.74
N PHE A 123 -32.07 -10.05 17.57
CA PHE A 123 -32.07 -11.36 18.19
C PHE A 123 -32.83 -11.35 19.52
N LYS A 124 -33.64 -12.39 19.77
CA LYS A 124 -34.33 -12.61 21.07
C LYS A 124 -33.37 -13.24 22.12
N PHE A 125 -32.12 -13.41 21.80
CA PHE A 125 -31.06 -13.98 22.64
C PHE A 125 -29.80 -13.16 22.50
N LYS A 126 -28.84 -13.30 23.39
CA LYS A 126 -27.54 -12.68 23.30
C LYS A 126 -26.68 -13.42 22.25
N PRO A 127 -26.31 -12.78 21.13
CA PRO A 127 -25.45 -13.40 20.15
C PRO A 127 -24.07 -13.74 20.73
N LYS A 128 -23.56 -14.94 20.39
CA LYS A 128 -22.21 -15.36 20.74
C LYS A 128 -21.20 -14.78 19.75
N SER A 129 -19.96 -14.59 20.19
CA SER A 129 -18.87 -14.20 19.31
C SER A 129 -18.53 -15.33 18.32
N HIS A 130 -17.82 -14.97 17.24
CA HIS A 130 -17.41 -15.93 16.22
C HIS A 130 -16.52 -17.04 16.79
N TYR A 131 -15.61 -16.71 17.71
CA TYR A 131 -14.75 -17.71 18.33
C TYR A 131 -15.52 -18.63 19.28
N GLU A 132 -16.46 -18.11 20.08
CA GLU A 132 -17.33 -18.96 20.92
C GLU A 132 -18.18 -19.94 20.07
N LEU A 133 -18.68 -19.47 18.93
CA LEU A 133 -19.44 -20.33 18.00
C LEU A 133 -18.52 -21.40 17.40
N GLY A 134 -17.34 -21.01 16.92
CA GLY A 134 -16.40 -21.92 16.29
C GLY A 134 -15.85 -22.99 17.24
N GLU A 135 -15.51 -22.61 18.47
CA GLU A 135 -15.06 -23.53 19.53
C GLU A 135 -16.18 -24.50 19.94
N ASN A 136 -17.41 -24.00 20.20
CA ASN A 136 -18.55 -24.82 20.58
C ASN A 136 -18.92 -25.87 19.49
N LEU A 137 -18.65 -25.55 18.22
CA LEU A 137 -18.86 -26.45 17.09
C LEU A 137 -17.62 -27.33 16.81
N ASN A 138 -16.55 -27.18 17.56
CA ASN A 138 -15.24 -27.83 17.31
C ASN A 138 -14.67 -27.54 15.90
N MET A 139 -15.00 -26.37 15.33
CA MET A 139 -14.58 -25.97 13.98
C MET A 139 -13.47 -24.91 13.98
N LEU A 140 -13.21 -24.26 15.11
CA LEU A 140 -12.04 -23.39 15.33
C LEU A 140 -11.19 -23.97 16.46
N ASP A 141 -9.86 -23.95 16.30
CA ASP A 141 -8.94 -24.50 17.28
C ASP A 141 -7.70 -23.61 17.40
N PHE A 142 -7.73 -22.73 18.38
CA PHE A 142 -6.67 -21.78 18.68
C PHE A 142 -5.53 -22.43 19.51
N GLU A 143 -5.88 -23.41 20.36
CA GLU A 143 -4.92 -24.10 21.21
C GLU A 143 -3.97 -24.95 20.36
N LEU A 144 -4.52 -25.74 19.43
CA LEU A 144 -3.73 -26.52 18.48
C LEU A 144 -2.83 -25.63 17.63
N ALA A 145 -3.34 -24.49 17.17
CA ALA A 145 -2.55 -23.52 16.40
C ALA A 145 -1.40 -22.95 17.22
N THR A 146 -1.66 -22.60 18.48
CA THR A 146 -0.61 -22.12 19.40
C THR A 146 0.48 -23.17 19.62
N LYS A 147 0.10 -24.43 19.75
CA LYS A 147 1.04 -25.55 19.93
C LYS A 147 1.92 -25.80 18.70
N THR A 148 1.36 -25.63 17.49
CA THR A 148 2.06 -26.00 16.25
C THR A 148 2.80 -24.82 15.62
N THR A 149 2.27 -23.60 15.75
CA THR A 149 2.74 -22.44 15.00
C THR A 149 2.99 -21.22 15.89
N GLY A 150 2.17 -21.03 16.93
CA GLY A 150 2.24 -19.88 17.83
C GLY A 150 0.91 -19.15 17.97
N SER A 151 0.92 -18.04 18.68
CA SER A 151 -0.26 -17.19 18.86
C SER A 151 -0.67 -16.51 17.56
N ARG A 152 -1.94 -16.03 17.48
CA ARG A 152 -2.52 -15.35 16.32
C ARG A 152 -2.58 -16.21 15.04
N PHE A 153 -2.69 -17.52 15.21
CA PHE A 153 -3.06 -18.49 14.18
C PHE A 153 -4.29 -19.28 14.65
N VAL A 154 -5.00 -19.88 13.71
CA VAL A 154 -6.16 -20.73 14.00
C VAL A 154 -6.20 -21.89 13.03
N PHE A 155 -6.63 -23.06 13.50
CA PHE A 155 -7.09 -24.14 12.64
C PHE A 155 -8.59 -23.97 12.40
N VAL A 156 -8.95 -23.73 11.13
CA VAL A 156 -10.34 -23.76 10.67
C VAL A 156 -10.64 -25.18 10.18
N LYS A 157 -11.67 -25.82 10.71
CA LYS A 157 -11.90 -27.26 10.48
C LYS A 157 -13.28 -27.50 9.86
N ASP A 158 -13.41 -28.65 9.21
CA ASP A 158 -14.65 -29.26 8.69
C ASP A 158 -15.54 -28.27 7.91
N LYS A 159 -16.79 -28.10 8.28
CA LYS A 159 -17.79 -27.28 7.57
C LYS A 159 -17.41 -25.81 7.52
N LEU A 160 -16.70 -25.29 8.53
CA LEU A 160 -16.26 -23.92 8.53
C LEU A 160 -15.12 -23.71 7.49
N ALA A 161 -14.20 -24.66 7.33
CA ALA A 161 -13.18 -24.62 6.28
C ALA A 161 -13.82 -24.72 4.87
N GLN A 162 -14.89 -25.52 4.72
CA GLN A 162 -15.65 -25.57 3.48
C GLN A 162 -16.35 -24.23 3.19
N LEU A 163 -16.92 -23.59 4.22
CA LEU A 163 -17.58 -22.29 4.11
C LEU A 163 -16.58 -21.19 3.72
N GLU A 164 -15.40 -21.12 4.34
CA GLU A 164 -14.35 -20.16 4.01
C GLU A 164 -13.98 -20.24 2.52
N ARG A 165 -13.72 -21.46 2.03
CA ARG A 165 -13.43 -21.69 0.60
C ARG A 165 -14.61 -21.34 -0.30
N ALA A 166 -15.84 -21.69 0.09
CA ALA A 166 -17.04 -21.37 -0.68
C ALA A 166 -17.26 -19.87 -0.81
N ILE A 167 -17.04 -19.09 0.28
CA ILE A 167 -17.14 -17.63 0.27
C ILE A 167 -16.06 -17.04 -0.65
N SER A 168 -14.82 -17.52 -0.56
CA SER A 168 -13.73 -17.07 -1.42
C SER A 168 -14.06 -17.30 -2.91
N ASN A 169 -14.50 -18.50 -3.28
CA ASN A 169 -14.89 -18.80 -4.66
C ASN A 169 -16.08 -17.94 -5.11
N PHE A 170 -17.09 -17.78 -4.25
CA PHE A 170 -18.24 -16.91 -4.54
C PHE A 170 -17.83 -15.46 -4.82
N MET A 171 -16.88 -14.91 -4.06
CA MET A 171 -16.36 -13.55 -4.29
C MET A 171 -15.65 -13.47 -5.64
N ILE A 172 -14.74 -14.41 -5.95
CA ILE A 172 -14.01 -14.45 -7.22
C ILE A 172 -14.99 -14.54 -8.38
N ASP A 173 -15.89 -15.53 -8.37
CA ASP A 173 -16.87 -15.76 -9.45
C ASP A 173 -17.77 -14.54 -9.67
N THR A 174 -18.18 -13.87 -8.59
CA THR A 174 -18.97 -12.64 -8.69
C THR A 174 -18.16 -11.52 -9.35
N HIS A 175 -16.89 -11.35 -9.00
CA HIS A 175 -16.07 -10.31 -9.58
C HIS A 175 -15.71 -10.57 -11.04
N ILE A 176 -15.50 -11.82 -11.43
CA ILE A 176 -15.26 -12.22 -12.83
C ILE A 176 -16.54 -12.01 -13.66
N ASN A 177 -17.64 -12.60 -13.22
CA ASN A 177 -18.85 -12.70 -14.05
C ASN A 177 -19.67 -11.40 -14.08
N GLU A 178 -19.62 -10.58 -13.03
CA GLU A 178 -20.51 -9.42 -12.88
C GLU A 178 -19.78 -8.07 -12.81
N ASN A 179 -18.49 -8.05 -12.48
CA ASN A 179 -17.75 -6.82 -12.28
C ASN A 179 -16.55 -6.66 -13.24
N GLY A 180 -16.38 -7.58 -14.20
CA GLY A 180 -15.38 -7.47 -15.28
C GLY A 180 -13.93 -7.59 -14.84
N TYR A 181 -13.65 -8.30 -13.73
CA TYR A 181 -12.29 -8.61 -13.29
C TYR A 181 -11.76 -9.87 -13.96
N LYS A 182 -10.45 -9.96 -14.12
CA LYS A 182 -9.73 -11.17 -14.54
C LYS A 182 -9.05 -11.79 -13.34
N GLU A 183 -9.25 -13.10 -13.14
CA GLU A 183 -8.58 -13.83 -12.07
C GLU A 183 -7.10 -13.98 -12.35
N ILE A 184 -6.29 -13.76 -11.32
CA ILE A 184 -4.84 -13.98 -11.30
C ILE A 184 -4.51 -14.87 -10.11
N SER A 185 -3.68 -15.89 -10.33
CA SER A 185 -3.05 -16.69 -9.28
C SER A 185 -1.60 -16.23 -9.12
N PRO A 186 -1.32 -15.27 -8.23
CA PRO A 186 -0.01 -14.66 -8.14
C PRO A 186 0.95 -15.44 -7.24
N PRO A 187 2.29 -15.24 -7.38
CA PRO A 187 3.26 -15.68 -6.39
C PRO A 187 2.98 -15.07 -5.02
N LEU A 188 3.34 -15.79 -3.94
CA LEU A 188 3.17 -15.33 -2.56
C LEU A 188 4.40 -14.63 -1.98
N PHE A 189 5.48 -14.52 -2.75
CA PHE A 189 6.73 -13.88 -2.37
C PHE A 189 6.90 -12.58 -3.15
N ALA A 190 7.13 -11.49 -2.45
CA ALA A 190 7.42 -10.20 -3.03
C ALA A 190 8.91 -9.85 -2.91
N SER A 191 9.45 -9.14 -3.89
CA SER A 191 10.76 -8.50 -3.79
C SER A 191 10.68 -7.21 -2.96
N GLU A 192 11.81 -6.76 -2.42
CA GLU A 192 11.89 -5.46 -1.73
C GLU A 192 11.39 -4.30 -2.61
N ASN A 193 11.74 -4.31 -3.89
CA ASN A 193 11.25 -3.30 -4.85
C ASN A 193 9.73 -3.33 -5.02
N SER A 194 9.12 -4.52 -5.07
CA SER A 194 7.67 -4.64 -5.15
C SER A 194 6.97 -4.13 -3.88
N MET A 195 7.56 -4.41 -2.70
CA MET A 195 7.08 -3.89 -1.43
C MET A 195 7.19 -2.36 -1.36
N PHE A 196 8.28 -1.81 -1.87
CA PHE A 196 8.47 -0.36 -1.97
C PHE A 196 7.47 0.28 -2.96
N GLY A 197 7.27 -0.33 -4.13
CA GLY A 197 6.37 0.17 -5.18
C GLY A 197 4.92 0.37 -4.72
N THR A 198 4.44 -0.44 -3.77
CA THR A 198 3.10 -0.34 -3.19
C THR A 198 3.05 0.34 -1.81
N GLY A 199 4.18 0.91 -1.35
CA GLY A 199 4.26 1.66 -0.09
C GLY A 199 4.22 0.84 1.18
N GLN A 200 4.43 -0.46 1.09
CA GLN A 200 4.62 -1.31 2.26
C GLN A 200 5.95 -1.01 2.94
N MET A 201 6.96 -0.64 2.16
CA MET A 201 8.27 -0.24 2.65
C MET A 201 8.59 1.22 2.27
N PRO A 202 9.39 1.92 3.07
CA PRO A 202 10.03 1.48 4.32
C PRO A 202 9.12 1.54 5.56
N LYS A 203 7.97 2.22 5.48
CA LYS A 203 7.16 2.61 6.66
C LYS A 203 6.64 1.44 7.49
N PHE A 204 6.26 0.35 6.84
CA PHE A 204 5.64 -0.82 7.47
C PHE A 204 6.57 -2.04 7.46
N GLU A 205 7.89 -1.83 7.42
CA GLU A 205 8.87 -2.92 7.37
C GLU A 205 8.76 -3.88 8.55
N ASP A 206 8.51 -3.36 9.75
CA ASP A 206 8.38 -4.15 10.98
C ASP A 206 7.16 -5.09 10.96
N ASP A 207 6.15 -4.79 10.14
CA ASP A 207 4.95 -5.62 9.96
C ASP A 207 5.14 -6.76 8.94
N GLN A 208 6.26 -6.78 8.20
CA GLN A 208 6.47 -7.73 7.11
C GLN A 208 7.21 -8.99 7.59
N PHE A 209 6.78 -10.16 7.10
CA PHE A 209 7.53 -11.41 7.26
C PHE A 209 8.61 -11.50 6.18
N GLU A 210 9.86 -11.25 6.56
CA GLU A 210 11.01 -11.46 5.68
C GLU A 210 11.40 -12.93 5.64
N ILE A 211 11.68 -13.43 4.43
CA ILE A 211 12.10 -14.79 4.18
C ILE A 211 13.63 -14.80 4.09
N LYS A 212 14.27 -15.63 4.91
CA LYS A 212 15.71 -15.85 4.82
C LYS A 212 16.03 -16.78 3.64
N LEU A 213 16.55 -16.19 2.58
CA LEU A 213 17.13 -16.90 1.44
C LEU A 213 18.65 -16.73 1.43
N ASP A 214 19.31 -17.33 0.44
CA ASP A 214 20.72 -17.11 0.21
C ASP A 214 21.01 -15.63 -0.13
N ASN A 215 22.21 -15.15 0.18
CA ASN A 215 22.59 -13.73 0.01
C ASN A 215 22.59 -13.22 -1.43
N LYS A 216 22.34 -14.09 -2.43
CA LYS A 216 22.36 -13.73 -3.86
C LYS A 216 20.99 -13.31 -4.39
N SER A 217 19.91 -13.70 -3.73
CA SER A 217 18.53 -13.53 -4.22
C SER A 217 17.88 -12.19 -3.84
N GLY A 218 18.58 -11.32 -3.10
CA GLY A 218 18.01 -10.11 -2.51
C GLY A 218 16.93 -10.42 -1.46
N ARG A 219 16.43 -9.39 -0.79
CA ARG A 219 15.39 -9.55 0.24
C ARG A 219 14.06 -9.99 -0.38
N LYS A 220 13.40 -10.93 0.26
CA LYS A 220 12.06 -11.42 -0.11
C LYS A 220 11.15 -11.43 1.11
N PHE A 221 9.88 -11.22 0.86
CA PHE A 221 8.85 -11.11 1.89
C PHE A 221 7.65 -11.95 1.53
N LEU A 222 6.97 -12.53 2.52
CA LEU A 222 5.62 -13.03 2.34
C LEU A 222 4.69 -11.84 2.08
N ILE A 223 3.75 -11.98 1.12
CA ILE A 223 2.85 -10.88 0.77
C ILE A 223 1.89 -10.54 1.91
N PRO A 224 1.79 -9.26 2.33
CA PRO A 224 0.75 -8.82 3.28
C PRO A 224 -0.61 -8.65 2.62
N THR A 225 -0.62 -8.63 1.29
CA THR A 225 -1.77 -8.42 0.40
C THR A 225 -1.38 -8.80 -1.03
N ALA A 226 -2.31 -9.34 -1.81
CA ALA A 226 -2.09 -9.60 -3.23
C ALA A 226 -1.84 -8.31 -4.04
N GLU A 227 -2.30 -7.16 -3.55
CA GLU A 227 -2.04 -5.84 -4.13
C GLU A 227 -0.57 -5.65 -4.51
N VAL A 228 0.35 -6.09 -3.63
CA VAL A 228 1.80 -5.94 -3.86
C VAL A 228 2.24 -6.57 -5.18
N ILE A 229 1.74 -7.75 -5.50
CA ILE A 229 2.11 -8.45 -6.73
C ILE A 229 1.29 -7.93 -7.91
N LEU A 230 -0.03 -7.80 -7.74
CA LEU A 230 -0.93 -7.42 -8.84
C LEU A 230 -0.62 -6.03 -9.39
N THR A 231 -0.33 -5.06 -8.52
CA THR A 231 0.03 -3.70 -8.94
C THR A 231 1.38 -3.68 -9.67
N ASN A 232 2.35 -4.47 -9.19
CA ASN A 232 3.68 -4.54 -9.81
C ASN A 232 3.73 -5.36 -11.12
N MET A 233 2.61 -5.96 -11.56
CA MET A 233 2.54 -6.60 -12.89
C MET A 233 2.80 -5.61 -14.03
N VAL A 234 2.56 -4.33 -13.81
CA VAL A 234 2.77 -3.26 -14.80
C VAL A 234 3.93 -2.32 -14.43
N ASN A 235 4.71 -2.67 -13.41
CA ASN A 235 5.87 -1.88 -13.00
C ASN A 235 6.91 -1.78 -14.14
N ASP A 236 7.49 -0.59 -14.35
CA ASP A 236 8.43 -0.30 -15.44
C ASP A 236 7.92 -0.67 -16.85
N THR A 237 6.59 -0.67 -17.05
CA THR A 237 5.96 -1.03 -18.31
C THR A 237 5.18 0.16 -18.88
N ILE A 238 5.41 0.49 -20.16
CA ILE A 238 4.59 1.44 -20.88
C ILE A 238 3.39 0.70 -21.45
N LEU A 239 2.20 1.04 -20.95
CA LEU A 239 0.94 0.47 -21.42
C LEU A 239 0.35 1.29 -22.58
N ASN A 240 -0.30 0.62 -23.53
CA ASN A 240 -1.12 1.34 -24.51
C ASN A 240 -2.42 1.78 -23.83
N HIS A 241 -2.90 2.95 -24.17
CA HIS A 241 -4.18 3.45 -23.66
C HIS A 241 -5.37 2.51 -23.98
N SER A 242 -5.30 1.82 -25.13
CA SER A 242 -6.31 0.81 -25.54
C SER A 242 -6.36 -0.42 -24.63
N ASP A 243 -5.32 -0.69 -23.84
CA ASP A 243 -5.25 -1.86 -22.95
C ASP A 243 -5.92 -1.58 -21.60
N LEU A 244 -6.21 -0.31 -21.31
CA LEU A 244 -6.86 0.12 -20.08
C LEU A 244 -8.39 0.10 -20.20
N PRO A 245 -9.11 -0.17 -19.14
CA PRO A 245 -8.64 -0.53 -17.79
C PRO A 245 -8.22 -1.99 -17.66
N LEU A 246 -7.14 -2.26 -16.88
CA LEU A 246 -6.82 -3.60 -16.42
C LEU A 246 -7.44 -3.81 -15.04
N ARG A 247 -8.19 -4.90 -14.85
CA ARG A 247 -8.85 -5.24 -13.60
C ARG A 247 -8.53 -6.66 -13.19
N PHE A 248 -7.92 -6.83 -12.03
CA PHE A 248 -7.44 -8.10 -11.53
C PHE A 248 -8.13 -8.47 -10.21
N VAL A 249 -8.46 -9.73 -10.03
CA VAL A 249 -8.92 -10.31 -8.78
C VAL A 249 -8.04 -11.51 -8.42
N ALA A 250 -7.68 -11.63 -7.15
CA ALA A 250 -6.93 -12.78 -6.65
C ALA A 250 -7.40 -13.15 -5.24
N SER A 251 -7.47 -14.46 -4.96
CA SER A 251 -7.62 -14.99 -3.61
C SER A 251 -6.29 -15.54 -3.13
N THR A 252 -5.73 -14.98 -2.09
CA THR A 252 -4.45 -15.41 -1.56
C THR A 252 -4.43 -15.47 -0.05
N PRO A 253 -3.61 -16.36 0.56
CA PRO A 253 -3.16 -16.12 1.92
C PRO A 253 -2.34 -14.83 1.97
N CYS A 254 -2.52 -14.08 3.05
CA CYS A 254 -1.81 -12.84 3.34
C CYS A 254 -1.16 -12.94 4.71
N PHE A 255 -0.01 -12.27 4.89
CA PHE A 255 0.82 -12.45 6.09
C PHE A 255 1.21 -11.09 6.68
N ARG A 256 0.87 -10.87 7.97
CA ARG A 256 1.20 -9.65 8.70
C ARG A 256 1.70 -9.97 10.10
N LYS A 257 2.75 -9.31 10.58
CA LYS A 257 3.23 -9.47 11.96
C LYS A 257 2.35 -8.76 12.98
N GLU A 258 1.52 -7.79 12.55
CA GLU A 258 0.65 -7.01 13.43
C GLU A 258 1.43 -6.35 14.59
N ALA A 259 2.63 -5.81 14.30
CA ALA A 259 3.59 -5.34 15.29
C ALA A 259 3.08 -4.22 16.21
N GLY A 260 2.13 -3.40 15.74
CA GLY A 260 1.54 -2.29 16.51
C GLY A 260 0.29 -2.64 17.33
N SER A 261 -0.17 -3.90 17.32
CA SER A 261 -1.49 -4.28 17.86
C SER A 261 -1.44 -5.04 19.19
N TYR A 262 -0.46 -4.75 20.05
CA TYR A 262 -0.36 -5.37 21.37
C TYR A 262 -1.61 -5.09 22.22
N GLY A 263 -2.29 -6.17 22.68
CA GLY A 263 -3.46 -6.09 23.55
C GLY A 263 -4.79 -5.78 22.85
N LYS A 264 -4.81 -5.52 21.53
CA LYS A 264 -6.05 -5.33 20.77
C LYS A 264 -6.46 -6.65 20.09
N ASP A 265 -7.78 -6.96 20.15
CA ASP A 265 -8.39 -8.12 19.48
C ASP A 265 -7.57 -9.43 19.65
N THR A 266 -7.19 -9.72 20.90
CA THR A 266 -6.35 -10.87 21.24
C THR A 266 -7.07 -12.21 21.13
N LYS A 267 -8.41 -12.21 21.08
CA LYS A 267 -9.25 -13.40 20.93
C LYS A 267 -9.90 -13.45 19.56
N GLY A 268 -9.97 -14.67 19.01
CA GLY A 268 -10.69 -14.93 17.75
C GLY A 268 -9.84 -14.69 16.51
N MET A 269 -10.50 -14.46 15.36
CA MET A 269 -9.91 -14.41 14.02
C MET A 269 -9.75 -13.00 13.46
N ILE A 270 -10.01 -11.94 14.23
CA ILE A 270 -10.01 -10.55 13.72
C ILE A 270 -8.59 -10.11 13.37
N ARG A 271 -7.58 -10.49 14.17
CA ARG A 271 -6.17 -10.15 13.95
C ARG A 271 -5.31 -11.40 13.95
N GLN A 272 -4.93 -11.84 12.76
CA GLN A 272 -4.13 -13.02 12.54
C GLN A 272 -2.84 -12.71 11.77
N HIS A 273 -1.78 -13.49 12.02
CA HIS A 273 -0.55 -13.44 11.25
C HIS A 273 -0.74 -13.98 9.82
N GLN A 274 -1.71 -14.86 9.62
CA GLN A 274 -2.09 -15.42 8.34
C GLN A 274 -3.62 -15.38 8.20
N PHE A 275 -4.11 -14.87 7.07
CA PHE A 275 -5.54 -14.85 6.72
C PHE A 275 -5.70 -14.91 5.20
N TYR A 276 -6.90 -15.26 4.73
CA TYR A 276 -7.22 -15.24 3.30
C TYR A 276 -7.90 -13.92 2.92
N LYS A 277 -7.55 -13.41 1.74
CA LYS A 277 -8.14 -12.18 1.19
C LYS A 277 -8.40 -12.32 -0.29
N VAL A 278 -9.61 -11.96 -0.72
CA VAL A 278 -9.93 -11.74 -2.13
C VAL A 278 -9.67 -10.27 -2.44
N GLU A 279 -8.64 -10.01 -3.24
CA GLU A 279 -8.12 -8.67 -3.56
C GLU A 279 -8.58 -8.22 -4.93
N LEU A 280 -8.99 -6.96 -5.05
CA LEU A 280 -9.29 -6.28 -6.31
C LEU A 280 -8.23 -5.21 -6.59
N VAL A 281 -7.66 -5.24 -7.78
CA VAL A 281 -6.75 -4.19 -8.27
C VAL A 281 -7.20 -3.73 -9.64
N SER A 282 -7.24 -2.41 -9.85
CA SER A 282 -7.53 -1.81 -11.14
C SER A 282 -6.42 -0.86 -11.55
N ILE A 283 -5.93 -1.00 -12.78
CA ILE A 283 -5.00 -0.07 -13.42
C ILE A 283 -5.79 0.68 -14.48
N VAL A 284 -5.88 1.98 -14.33
CA VAL A 284 -6.73 2.84 -15.19
C VAL A 284 -5.97 4.10 -15.59
N ASP A 285 -6.48 4.78 -16.61
CA ASP A 285 -6.01 6.14 -16.90
C ASP A 285 -6.24 7.04 -15.67
N PRO A 286 -5.27 7.90 -15.28
CA PRO A 286 -5.39 8.78 -14.12
C PRO A 286 -6.68 9.62 -14.08
N VAL A 287 -7.20 10.04 -15.23
CA VAL A 287 -8.45 10.82 -15.30
C VAL A 287 -9.68 10.03 -14.86
N ASN A 288 -9.64 8.70 -14.95
CA ASN A 288 -10.73 7.80 -14.58
C ASN A 288 -10.58 7.21 -13.16
N CYS A 289 -9.54 7.59 -12.43
CA CYS A 289 -9.18 6.96 -11.15
C CYS A 289 -10.27 7.12 -10.07
N LYS A 290 -10.95 8.28 -10.06
CA LYS A 290 -12.04 8.54 -9.11
C LYS A 290 -13.25 7.67 -9.38
N ASP A 291 -13.66 7.59 -10.64
CA ASP A 291 -14.82 6.78 -11.06
C ASP A 291 -14.56 5.29 -10.84
N GLU A 292 -13.31 4.85 -11.08
CA GLU A 292 -12.94 3.47 -10.83
C GLU A 292 -12.90 3.13 -9.34
N LEU A 293 -12.53 4.07 -8.45
CA LEU A 293 -12.63 3.89 -7.00
C LEU A 293 -14.08 3.66 -6.58
N GLU A 294 -15.01 4.49 -7.05
CA GLU A 294 -16.44 4.34 -6.75
C GLU A 294 -16.97 2.99 -7.27
N ARG A 295 -16.58 2.61 -8.48
CA ARG A 295 -16.94 1.33 -9.08
C ARG A 295 -16.39 0.14 -8.28
N MET A 296 -15.11 0.20 -7.87
CA MET A 296 -14.47 -0.84 -7.06
C MET A 296 -15.15 -0.97 -5.70
N THR A 297 -15.43 0.14 -5.03
CA THR A 297 -16.16 0.18 -3.75
C THR A 297 -17.55 -0.43 -3.90
N SER A 298 -18.27 -0.09 -4.97
CA SER A 298 -19.57 -0.68 -5.28
C SER A 298 -19.49 -2.18 -5.53
N SER A 299 -18.44 -2.66 -6.23
CA SER A 299 -18.21 -4.08 -6.47
C SER A 299 -17.98 -4.86 -5.17
N ALA A 300 -17.24 -4.28 -4.22
CA ALA A 300 -17.03 -4.87 -2.91
C ALA A 300 -18.33 -4.90 -2.07
N CYS A 301 -19.10 -3.79 -2.06
CA CYS A 301 -20.40 -3.73 -1.41
C CYS A 301 -21.39 -4.77 -1.93
N LYS A 302 -21.36 -5.05 -3.24
CA LYS A 302 -22.23 -6.04 -3.88
C LYS A 302 -22.09 -7.44 -3.28
N ILE A 303 -20.89 -7.82 -2.83
CA ILE A 303 -20.67 -9.09 -2.12
C ILE A 303 -21.48 -9.12 -0.84
N LEU A 304 -21.44 -8.06 -0.04
CA LEU A 304 -22.19 -7.98 1.23
C LEU A 304 -23.70 -7.92 1.02
N ASP A 305 -24.14 -7.21 -0.02
CA ASP A 305 -25.56 -7.18 -0.42
C ASP A 305 -26.06 -8.59 -0.78
N LYS A 306 -25.28 -9.36 -1.56
CA LYS A 306 -25.60 -10.75 -1.94
C LYS A 306 -25.60 -11.69 -0.72
N LEU A 307 -24.68 -11.48 0.21
CA LEU A 307 -24.63 -12.23 1.48
C LEU A 307 -25.66 -11.75 2.51
N LYS A 308 -26.40 -10.67 2.21
CA LYS A 308 -27.40 -10.03 3.08
C LYS A 308 -26.81 -9.62 4.43
N LEU A 309 -25.57 -9.20 4.45
CA LEU A 309 -24.89 -8.71 5.66
C LEU A 309 -25.09 -7.20 5.80
N PRO A 310 -25.47 -6.71 6.99
CA PRO A 310 -25.54 -5.28 7.25
C PRO A 310 -24.14 -4.67 7.27
N TYR A 311 -23.95 -3.57 6.54
CA TYR A 311 -22.67 -2.87 6.45
C TYR A 311 -22.85 -1.36 6.37
N ARG A 312 -21.77 -0.63 6.58
CA ARG A 312 -21.67 0.79 6.26
C ARG A 312 -20.39 1.07 5.50
N VAL A 313 -20.38 2.17 4.75
CA VAL A 313 -19.20 2.69 4.05
C VAL A 313 -18.85 4.03 4.66
N ILE A 314 -17.62 4.20 5.06
CA ILE A 314 -17.09 5.44 5.60
C ILE A 314 -15.95 5.97 4.72
N THR A 315 -15.85 7.27 4.57
CA THR A 315 -14.66 7.94 4.01
C THR A 315 -13.71 8.23 5.16
N LEU A 316 -12.50 7.69 5.09
CA LEU A 316 -11.48 7.97 6.08
C LEU A 316 -10.98 9.41 5.96
N CYS A 317 -10.72 10.05 7.10
CA CYS A 317 -10.15 11.39 7.15
C CYS A 317 -8.64 11.37 6.82
N THR A 318 -8.08 12.55 6.61
CA THR A 318 -6.67 12.73 6.23
C THR A 318 -5.68 12.09 7.20
N GLY A 319 -5.98 11.98 8.47
CA GLY A 319 -5.11 11.38 9.49
C GLY A 319 -5.23 9.86 9.64
N ASP A 320 -6.33 9.28 9.13
CA ASP A 320 -6.63 7.85 9.28
C ASP A 320 -6.43 7.05 7.98
N MET A 321 -6.46 7.69 6.82
CA MET A 321 -6.28 7.04 5.52
C MET A 321 -4.86 6.51 5.30
N GLY A 322 -4.74 5.46 4.48
CA GLY A 322 -3.49 4.80 4.14
C GLY A 322 -2.42 5.74 3.58
N PHE A 323 -1.15 5.38 3.79
CA PHE A 323 0.02 6.21 3.43
C PHE A 323 0.06 6.59 1.95
N SER A 324 -0.22 5.63 1.07
CA SER A 324 -0.17 5.80 -0.40
C SER A 324 -1.45 6.36 -0.99
N ALA A 325 -2.55 6.40 -0.23
CA ALA A 325 -3.86 6.74 -0.73
C ALA A 325 -4.08 8.25 -0.88
N GLN A 326 -4.82 8.65 -1.91
CA GLN A 326 -5.38 10.00 -2.05
C GLN A 326 -6.78 10.11 -1.44
N LYS A 327 -7.51 9.00 -1.37
CA LYS A 327 -8.81 8.86 -0.71
C LYS A 327 -8.97 7.40 -0.30
N THR A 328 -9.60 7.14 0.82
CA THR A 328 -9.85 5.78 1.28
C THR A 328 -11.28 5.63 1.72
N TYR A 329 -11.94 4.60 1.22
CA TYR A 329 -13.17 4.09 1.79
C TYR A 329 -12.88 2.87 2.65
N ASP A 330 -13.49 2.82 3.84
CA ASP A 330 -13.57 1.60 4.62
C ASP A 330 -15.00 1.05 4.55
N ILE A 331 -15.12 -0.25 4.35
CA ILE A 331 -16.39 -0.96 4.41
C ILE A 331 -16.39 -1.77 5.71
N GLU A 332 -17.32 -1.43 6.58
CA GLU A 332 -17.45 -2.03 7.91
C GLU A 332 -18.70 -2.90 7.97
N VAL A 333 -18.56 -4.10 8.53
CA VAL A 333 -19.65 -5.08 8.71
C VAL A 333 -20.13 -5.08 10.15
N TRP A 334 -21.44 -5.23 10.34
CA TRP A 334 -22.04 -5.33 11.66
C TRP A 334 -21.65 -6.63 12.36
N LEU A 335 -21.09 -6.53 13.57
CA LEU A 335 -20.77 -7.64 14.46
C LEU A 335 -21.85 -7.75 15.54
N PRO A 336 -22.77 -8.76 15.49
CA PRO A 336 -23.88 -8.85 16.42
C PRO A 336 -23.48 -9.04 17.88
N SER A 337 -22.40 -9.80 18.14
CA SER A 337 -21.92 -10.09 19.50
C SER A 337 -21.43 -8.85 20.24
N GLU A 338 -20.88 -7.89 19.51
CA GLU A 338 -20.26 -6.67 20.04
C GLU A 338 -21.15 -5.45 19.85
N SER A 339 -22.18 -5.57 19.00
CA SER A 339 -23.10 -4.48 18.64
C SER A 339 -22.37 -3.27 18.04
N ILE A 340 -21.35 -3.53 17.22
CA ILE A 340 -20.55 -2.51 16.52
C ILE A 340 -20.41 -2.84 15.03
N TYR A 341 -20.06 -1.83 14.26
CA TYR A 341 -19.49 -2.01 12.93
C TYR A 341 -17.98 -2.18 13.05
N SER A 342 -17.42 -3.14 12.34
CA SER A 342 -15.98 -3.43 12.34
C SER A 342 -15.45 -3.40 10.92
N CYS A 343 -14.28 -2.83 10.74
CA CYS A 343 -13.59 -2.75 9.46
C CYS A 343 -13.44 -4.14 8.84
N LEU A 344 -13.88 -4.28 7.59
CA LEU A 344 -13.71 -5.48 6.78
C LEU A 344 -12.62 -5.27 5.74
N LEU A 345 -12.63 -4.13 5.05
CA LEU A 345 -11.68 -3.84 3.97
C LEU A 345 -11.58 -2.33 3.69
N TYR A 346 -10.42 -1.94 3.17
CA TYR A 346 -10.15 -0.61 2.65
C TYR A 346 -10.09 -0.61 1.12
N THR A 347 -10.67 0.42 0.49
CA THR A 347 -10.50 0.68 -0.94
C THR A 347 -9.90 2.06 -1.13
N SER A 348 -8.85 2.17 -1.93
CA SER A 348 -8.18 3.46 -2.17
C SER A 348 -7.54 3.52 -3.55
N PRO A 349 -7.56 4.69 -4.23
CA PRO A 349 -6.68 4.94 -5.35
C PRO A 349 -5.29 5.26 -4.83
N SER A 350 -4.29 4.72 -5.48
CA SER A 350 -2.88 5.01 -5.19
C SER A 350 -2.15 5.41 -6.48
N PRO A 351 -2.46 6.58 -7.07
CA PRO A 351 -1.65 7.10 -8.16
C PRO A 351 -0.39 7.70 -7.54
N ARG A 352 0.69 6.92 -7.46
CA ARG A 352 1.99 7.45 -7.06
C ARG A 352 2.76 8.08 -8.20
N ASP A 353 2.40 7.76 -9.42
CA ASP A 353 3.09 8.20 -10.62
C ASP A 353 2.06 8.63 -11.68
N SER A 354 1.57 9.85 -11.54
CA SER A 354 1.07 10.62 -12.67
C SER A 354 2.28 11.35 -13.25
N CYS A 355 3.11 10.64 -14.00
CA CYS A 355 4.10 11.22 -14.89
C CYS A 355 3.71 10.94 -16.31
#